data_35f95e7ca19a38fc82cfbc1cd05e35ef
#
_entry.id   35f95e7ca19a38fc82cfbc1cd05e35ef
#
_cell.length_a   1.000
_cell.length_b   1.000
_cell.length_c   1.000
_cell.angle_alpha   90.00
_cell.angle_beta   90.00
_cell.angle_gamma   90.00
#
_symmetry.space_group_name_H-M   'P 1'
#
loop_
_entity.id
_entity.type
_entity.pdbx_description
1 polymer ?
#
loop_
_entity_poly.entity_id
_entity_poly.type
_entity_poly.pdbx_seq_one_letter_code
_entity_poly.pdbx_strand_id
1 'polypeptide(L)'
;SAHKSGQTLVFENARVLPTPEKPGDKVSKIGVGIYKQDREALTYLAGAVYELYTVDAIYDNNGNKLLDAGTKLAESSPTNESGFTWFAVDIPIRAETYPDSGNSGKYQIVEVKAPAGYLLDSTPMEVTFTYEGQQTPWQIVDGTNTNLRTTVDISKQDITNGKELPGAKLEIRAADGNLVEGWTSTKTPHTVRGLELEKAYTLTETRAP
;
A
#
# COMPACT_ATOMS: atom_id res chain seq x y z
N SER A 1 11.95 -14.86 -27.26
CA SER A 1 13.17 -14.08 -27.48
C SER A 1 13.15 -12.88 -26.60
N ALA A 2 14.11 -12.86 -25.65
CA ALA A 2 14.22 -11.81 -24.67
C ALA A 2 14.56 -10.47 -25.34
N HIS A 3 13.73 -9.48 -25.16
CA HIS A 3 14.08 -8.11 -25.50
C HIS A 3 15.06 -7.55 -24.49
N LYS A 4 16.33 -7.51 -24.87
CA LYS A 4 17.30 -6.66 -24.24
C LYS A 4 17.10 -5.23 -24.71
N SER A 5 16.28 -4.53 -24.08
CA SER A 5 16.53 -3.11 -23.91
C SER A 5 16.96 -2.98 -22.46
N GLY A 6 17.91 -2.14 -22.11
CA GLY A 6 18.35 -1.92 -20.73
C GLY A 6 17.21 -1.57 -19.75
N GLN A 7 16.08 -2.10 -19.98
CA GLN A 7 14.83 -2.04 -19.30
C GLN A 7 14.55 -3.40 -18.71
N THR A 8 13.96 -3.35 -17.57
CA THR A 8 13.27 -4.39 -16.85
C THR A 8 12.82 -5.48 -17.78
N LEU A 9 13.19 -6.70 -17.47
CA LEU A 9 12.73 -7.88 -18.14
C LEU A 9 11.23 -7.82 -18.35
N VAL A 10 10.88 -7.60 -19.56
CA VAL A 10 9.54 -7.85 -20.02
C VAL A 10 9.33 -9.36 -19.88
N PHE A 11 8.37 -9.75 -19.11
CA PHE A 11 8.02 -11.14 -18.95
C PHE A 11 7.54 -11.68 -20.27
N GLU A 12 8.36 -12.49 -20.88
CA GLU A 12 7.97 -13.22 -22.08
C GLU A 12 7.22 -14.51 -21.76
N ASN A 13 6.80 -14.70 -20.58
CA ASN A 13 5.89 -15.78 -20.34
C ASN A 13 4.62 -15.44 -21.07
N ALA A 14 4.51 -16.00 -22.27
CA ALA A 14 3.23 -16.13 -22.88
C ALA A 14 2.35 -16.79 -21.83
N ARG A 15 1.58 -16.02 -21.12
CA ARG A 15 0.54 -16.59 -20.34
C ARG A 15 -0.32 -17.36 -21.32
N VAL A 16 -0.41 -18.66 -21.10
CA VAL A 16 -1.45 -19.43 -21.72
C VAL A 16 -2.71 -19.04 -20.97
N LEU A 17 -3.26 -17.92 -21.34
CA LEU A 17 -4.67 -17.74 -21.10
C LEU A 17 -5.41 -18.76 -21.91
N PRO A 18 -6.65 -19.07 -21.50
CA PRO A 18 -7.56 -19.80 -22.35
C PRO A 18 -7.42 -19.17 -23.71
N THR A 19 -7.01 -19.96 -24.65
CA THR A 19 -6.58 -19.56 -25.98
C THR A 19 -7.53 -18.52 -26.50
N PRO A 20 -7.08 -17.35 -26.94
CA PRO A 20 -7.96 -16.39 -27.54
C PRO A 20 -8.56 -17.05 -28.78
N GLU A 21 -9.72 -17.57 -28.64
CA GLU A 21 -10.41 -18.23 -29.74
C GLU A 21 -10.99 -17.23 -30.72
N LYS A 22 -11.03 -15.97 -30.30
CA LYS A 22 -11.60 -14.89 -31.10
C LYS A 22 -10.74 -13.63 -31.04
N PRO A 23 -10.69 -12.86 -32.11
CA PRO A 23 -10.11 -11.52 -32.07
C PRO A 23 -10.75 -10.71 -30.95
N GLY A 24 -9.96 -10.16 -30.06
CA GLY A 24 -10.45 -9.43 -28.90
C GLY A 24 -10.35 -10.18 -27.58
N ASP A 25 -10.14 -11.50 -27.60
CA ASP A 25 -9.81 -12.25 -26.39
C ASP A 25 -8.33 -12.00 -26.05
N LYS A 26 -8.11 -10.88 -25.41
CA LYS A 26 -6.77 -10.41 -25.10
C LYS A 26 -6.48 -10.53 -23.63
N VAL A 27 -5.33 -11.11 -23.41
CA VAL A 27 -4.65 -10.98 -22.14
C VAL A 27 -3.59 -9.94 -22.29
N SER A 28 -3.69 -8.94 -21.47
CA SER A 28 -2.60 -8.00 -21.32
C SER A 28 -1.93 -8.19 -19.98
N LYS A 29 -0.66 -7.87 -19.93
CA LYS A 29 0.05 -7.73 -18.67
C LYS A 29 -0.24 -6.34 -18.15
N ILE A 30 -0.66 -6.27 -16.90
CA ILE A 30 -0.76 -5.01 -16.20
C ILE A 30 0.34 -4.91 -15.16
N GLY A 31 0.95 -3.75 -15.07
CA GLY A 31 1.87 -3.38 -14.01
C GLY A 31 1.29 -2.26 -13.17
N VAL A 32 1.43 -2.38 -11.87
CA VAL A 32 1.05 -1.33 -10.94
C VAL A 32 2.25 -0.93 -10.13
N GLY A 33 2.65 0.34 -10.26
CA GLY A 33 3.68 0.97 -9.47
C GLY A 33 3.05 1.81 -8.36
N ILE A 34 3.57 1.73 -7.15
CA ILE A 34 3.06 2.47 -6.01
C ILE A 34 4.21 3.17 -5.32
N TYR A 35 4.06 4.49 -5.11
CA TYR A 35 4.93 5.31 -4.29
C TYR A 35 4.26 5.58 -2.95
N LYS A 36 4.89 5.16 -1.88
CA LYS A 36 4.41 5.36 -0.51
C LYS A 36 5.06 6.58 0.12
N GLN A 37 4.25 7.47 0.70
CA GLN A 37 4.73 8.69 1.34
C GLN A 37 4.06 8.95 2.70
N ASP A 38 4.79 9.66 3.56
CA ASP A 38 4.22 10.32 4.73
C ASP A 38 3.24 11.39 4.28
N ARG A 39 2.03 11.41 4.83
CA ARG A 39 0.96 12.34 4.43
C ARG A 39 1.29 13.80 4.75
N GLU A 40 2.03 14.04 5.83
CA GLU A 40 2.37 15.39 6.29
C GLU A 40 3.72 15.87 5.74
N ALA A 41 4.74 15.01 5.82
CA ALA A 41 6.11 15.36 5.44
C ALA A 41 6.40 15.13 3.95
N LEU A 42 5.55 14.36 3.25
CA LEU A 42 5.73 13.96 1.84
C LEU A 42 7.05 13.22 1.57
N THR A 43 7.65 12.65 2.61
CA THR A 43 8.85 11.81 2.49
C THR A 43 8.47 10.38 2.11
N TYR A 44 9.33 9.71 1.36
CA TYR A 44 9.11 8.32 0.97
C TYR A 44 9.23 7.36 2.16
N LEU A 45 8.42 6.29 2.12
CA LEU A 45 8.30 5.33 3.20
C LEU A 45 8.53 3.90 2.72
N ALA A 46 9.46 3.19 3.37
CA ALA A 46 9.70 1.78 3.16
C ALA A 46 8.76 0.91 4.01
N GLY A 47 8.48 -0.31 3.54
CA GLY A 47 7.83 -1.36 4.34
C GLY A 47 6.32 -1.52 4.14
N ALA A 48 5.65 -0.69 3.33
CA ALA A 48 4.25 -0.90 2.96
C ALA A 48 4.08 -2.09 2.02
N VAL A 49 2.99 -2.86 2.18
CA VAL A 49 2.64 -3.98 1.31
C VAL A 49 1.22 -3.78 0.79
N TYR A 50 1.02 -4.12 -0.47
CA TYR A 50 -0.25 -3.97 -1.17
C TYR A 50 -0.70 -5.27 -1.80
N GLU A 51 -2.01 -5.41 -1.94
CA GLU A 51 -2.66 -6.48 -2.67
C GLU A 51 -3.52 -5.92 -3.80
N LEU A 52 -3.56 -6.65 -4.92
CA LEU A 52 -4.39 -6.33 -6.07
C LEU A 52 -5.56 -7.30 -6.14
N TYR A 53 -6.75 -6.75 -6.36
CA TYR A 53 -7.99 -7.52 -6.43
C TYR A 53 -8.79 -7.18 -7.69
N THR A 54 -9.57 -8.14 -8.17
CA THR A 54 -10.63 -7.88 -9.15
C THR A 54 -11.76 -7.09 -8.48
N VAL A 55 -12.33 -6.11 -9.18
CA VAL A 55 -13.58 -5.45 -8.74
C VAL A 55 -14.78 -6.30 -9.20
N ASP A 56 -14.78 -6.69 -10.46
CA ASP A 56 -15.84 -7.50 -11.05
C ASP A 56 -15.34 -8.92 -11.33
N ALA A 57 -16.27 -9.83 -11.56
CA ALA A 57 -15.95 -11.15 -12.08
C ALA A 57 -15.36 -11.03 -13.49
N ILE A 58 -14.38 -11.88 -13.80
CA ILE A 58 -13.71 -11.89 -15.11
C ILE A 58 -14.16 -13.09 -15.91
N TYR A 59 -14.46 -12.85 -17.16
CA TYR A 59 -14.96 -13.85 -18.10
C TYR A 59 -14.08 -13.92 -19.35
N ASP A 60 -14.04 -15.09 -19.99
CA ASP A 60 -13.50 -15.25 -21.35
C ASP A 60 -14.51 -14.78 -22.41
N ASN A 61 -14.12 -14.81 -23.67
CA ASN A 61 -15.00 -14.41 -24.78
C ASN A 61 -16.17 -15.36 -25.03
N ASN A 62 -16.16 -16.52 -24.43
CA ASN A 62 -17.26 -17.49 -24.53
C ASN A 62 -18.27 -17.34 -23.38
N GLY A 63 -18.01 -16.38 -22.47
CA GLY A 63 -18.85 -16.14 -21.31
C GLY A 63 -18.53 -17.07 -20.13
N ASN A 64 -17.46 -17.86 -20.19
CA ASN A 64 -17.06 -18.68 -19.06
C ASN A 64 -16.39 -17.80 -18.01
N LYS A 65 -16.84 -17.93 -16.76
CA LYS A 65 -16.23 -17.20 -15.66
C LYS A 65 -14.83 -17.75 -15.35
N LEU A 66 -13.84 -16.88 -15.42
CA LEU A 66 -12.44 -17.20 -15.09
C LEU A 66 -12.11 -16.88 -13.63
N LEU A 67 -12.60 -15.75 -13.11
CA LEU A 67 -12.37 -15.28 -11.76
C LEU A 67 -13.63 -14.67 -11.16
N ASP A 68 -13.80 -14.84 -9.87
CA ASP A 68 -14.86 -14.15 -9.12
C ASP A 68 -14.49 -12.70 -8.83
N ALA A 69 -15.49 -11.86 -8.63
CA ALA A 69 -15.30 -10.53 -8.06
C ALA A 69 -14.63 -10.62 -6.69
N GLY A 70 -13.74 -9.67 -6.38
CA GLY A 70 -12.99 -9.65 -5.14
C GLY A 70 -11.88 -10.70 -5.05
N THR A 71 -11.47 -11.31 -6.16
CA THR A 71 -10.37 -12.28 -6.18
C THR A 71 -9.03 -11.56 -6.05
N LYS A 72 -8.20 -11.98 -5.09
CA LYS A 72 -6.81 -11.54 -4.95
C LYS A 72 -5.99 -12.05 -6.14
N LEU A 73 -5.33 -11.16 -6.84
CA LEU A 73 -4.50 -11.44 -8.00
C LEU A 73 -3.02 -11.46 -7.70
N ALA A 74 -2.57 -10.55 -6.86
CA ALA A 74 -1.16 -10.40 -6.53
C ALA A 74 -0.96 -9.73 -5.18
N GLU A 75 0.24 -9.88 -4.63
CA GLU A 75 0.75 -9.16 -3.47
C GLU A 75 2.11 -8.57 -3.83
N SER A 76 2.35 -7.34 -3.40
CA SER A 76 3.62 -6.67 -3.66
C SER A 76 4.71 -7.10 -2.69
N SER A 77 5.97 -6.93 -3.08
CA SER A 77 7.05 -6.82 -2.10
C SER A 77 6.86 -5.55 -1.26
N PRO A 78 7.45 -5.46 -0.05
CA PRO A 78 7.44 -4.23 0.70
C PRO A 78 8.04 -3.06 -0.10
N THR A 79 7.51 -1.85 0.08
CA THR A 79 8.12 -0.65 -0.51
C THR A 79 9.57 -0.51 -0.05
N ASN A 80 10.44 -0.11 -0.96
CA ASN A 80 11.87 0.12 -0.69
C ASN A 80 12.11 1.50 -0.06
N GLU A 81 13.38 1.86 0.15
CA GLU A 81 13.79 3.15 0.72
C GLU A 81 13.36 4.38 -0.11
N SER A 82 13.08 4.19 -1.39
CA SER A 82 12.49 5.22 -2.26
C SER A 82 10.96 5.22 -2.22
N GLY A 83 10.36 4.48 -1.28
CA GLY A 83 8.91 4.34 -1.14
C GLY A 83 8.26 3.52 -2.25
N PHE A 84 9.03 2.93 -3.14
CA PHE A 84 8.50 2.28 -4.33
C PHE A 84 8.33 0.78 -4.15
N THR A 85 7.20 0.27 -4.63
CA THR A 85 6.96 -1.14 -4.92
C THR A 85 6.15 -1.27 -6.20
N TRP A 86 6.13 -2.46 -6.75
CA TRP A 86 5.30 -2.74 -7.90
C TRP A 86 4.93 -4.22 -7.95
N PHE A 87 3.88 -4.54 -8.70
CA PHE A 87 3.55 -5.90 -9.10
C PHE A 87 2.96 -5.91 -10.50
N ALA A 88 3.08 -7.05 -11.16
CA ALA A 88 2.55 -7.27 -12.48
C ALA A 88 1.77 -8.59 -12.49
N VAL A 89 0.67 -8.59 -13.19
CA VAL A 89 -0.17 -9.77 -13.37
C VAL A 89 -0.64 -9.87 -14.82
N ASP A 90 -0.83 -11.09 -15.26
CA ASP A 90 -1.47 -11.39 -16.53
C ASP A 90 -2.96 -11.54 -16.28
N ILE A 91 -3.74 -10.58 -16.76
CA ILE A 91 -5.18 -10.60 -16.60
C ILE A 91 -5.88 -10.25 -17.90
N PRO A 92 -7.10 -10.75 -18.12
CA PRO A 92 -7.93 -10.28 -19.21
C PRO A 92 -8.30 -8.82 -18.99
N ILE A 93 -8.03 -7.98 -19.96
CA ILE A 93 -8.57 -6.64 -20.02
C ILE A 93 -9.84 -6.67 -20.86
N ARG A 94 -10.75 -5.74 -20.60
CA ARG A 94 -11.92 -5.56 -21.43
C ARG A 94 -11.52 -5.47 -22.91
N ALA A 95 -12.09 -6.35 -23.71
CA ALA A 95 -11.97 -6.27 -25.17
C ALA A 95 -13.11 -5.42 -25.72
N GLU A 96 -12.78 -4.33 -26.40
CA GLU A 96 -13.82 -3.47 -27.03
C GLU A 96 -14.69 -4.19 -28.03
N THR A 97 -14.15 -5.23 -28.67
CA THR A 97 -14.84 -6.04 -29.66
C THR A 97 -15.92 -6.94 -29.06
N TYR A 98 -15.89 -7.15 -27.74
CA TYR A 98 -16.86 -7.96 -27.00
C TYR A 98 -17.26 -7.22 -25.73
N PRO A 99 -18.04 -6.13 -25.84
CA PRO A 99 -18.46 -5.34 -24.69
C PRO A 99 -19.26 -6.14 -23.67
N ASP A 100 -19.87 -7.24 -24.09
CA ASP A 100 -20.67 -8.12 -23.24
C ASP A 100 -19.85 -9.18 -22.50
N SER A 101 -18.52 -9.19 -22.64
CA SER A 101 -17.66 -10.12 -21.90
C SER A 101 -17.71 -9.94 -20.38
N GLY A 102 -18.28 -8.83 -19.92
CA GLY A 102 -18.40 -8.53 -18.49
C GLY A 102 -17.12 -7.97 -17.83
N ASN A 103 -16.03 -7.92 -18.57
CA ASN A 103 -14.75 -7.42 -18.02
C ASN A 103 -14.72 -5.89 -18.02
N SER A 104 -14.81 -5.29 -16.85
CA SER A 104 -14.81 -3.83 -16.71
C SER A 104 -13.42 -3.21 -16.86
N GLY A 105 -12.36 -4.02 -16.73
CA GLY A 105 -10.99 -3.56 -16.63
C GLY A 105 -10.67 -2.85 -15.31
N LYS A 106 -11.55 -2.94 -14.32
CA LYS A 106 -11.40 -2.30 -13.01
C LYS A 106 -10.80 -3.26 -12.00
N TYR A 107 -9.86 -2.73 -11.25
CA TYR A 107 -9.17 -3.44 -10.18
C TYR A 107 -9.03 -2.54 -8.96
N GLN A 108 -8.82 -3.15 -7.80
CA GLN A 108 -8.58 -2.45 -6.54
C GLN A 108 -7.22 -2.83 -5.98
N ILE A 109 -6.48 -1.82 -5.53
CA ILE A 109 -5.24 -1.96 -4.81
C ILE A 109 -5.51 -1.57 -3.37
N VAL A 110 -5.17 -2.45 -2.44
CA VAL A 110 -5.42 -2.27 -1.01
C VAL A 110 -4.10 -2.36 -0.26
N GLU A 111 -3.83 -1.39 0.60
CA GLU A 111 -2.72 -1.52 1.55
C GLU A 111 -3.09 -2.53 2.63
N VAL A 112 -2.28 -3.57 2.78
CA VAL A 112 -2.49 -4.64 3.78
C VAL A 112 -1.48 -4.59 4.91
N LYS A 113 -0.40 -3.82 4.74
CA LYS A 113 0.58 -3.55 5.77
C LYS A 113 1.10 -2.13 5.63
N ALA A 114 0.98 -1.34 6.68
CA ALA A 114 1.55 -0.01 6.75
C ALA A 114 3.05 -0.05 7.04
N PRO A 115 3.81 1.01 6.69
CA PRO A 115 5.16 1.24 7.21
C PRO A 115 5.18 1.27 8.73
N ALA A 116 6.34 0.94 9.32
CA ALA A 116 6.55 1.03 10.76
C ALA A 116 6.27 2.46 11.28
N GLY A 117 5.49 2.59 12.34
CA GLY A 117 5.12 3.87 12.93
C GLY A 117 4.00 4.65 12.21
N TYR A 118 3.29 3.99 11.28
CA TYR A 118 2.19 4.57 10.53
C TYR A 118 0.89 3.78 10.72
N LEU A 119 -0.22 4.48 10.55
CA LEU A 119 -1.55 3.87 10.56
C LEU A 119 -1.82 3.21 9.21
N LEU A 120 -2.39 2.02 9.24
CA LEU A 120 -2.87 1.35 8.02
C LEU A 120 -4.03 2.13 7.42
N ASP A 121 -3.95 2.42 6.12
CA ASP A 121 -5.05 2.97 5.33
C ASP A 121 -5.45 1.93 4.27
N SER A 122 -6.38 1.07 4.63
CA SER A 122 -6.89 0.02 3.74
C SER A 122 -7.96 0.51 2.76
N THR A 123 -8.12 1.82 2.60
CA THR A 123 -9.03 2.38 1.59
C THR A 123 -8.58 1.93 0.21
N PRO A 124 -9.43 1.23 -0.55
CA PRO A 124 -9.05 0.76 -1.87
C PRO A 124 -8.76 1.90 -2.84
N MET A 125 -7.70 1.76 -3.60
CA MET A 125 -7.40 2.60 -4.76
C MET A 125 -7.89 1.87 -6.02
N GLU A 126 -8.83 2.46 -6.74
CA GLU A 126 -9.29 1.89 -8.01
C GLU A 126 -8.32 2.23 -9.14
N VAL A 127 -8.04 1.25 -9.97
CA VAL A 127 -7.32 1.40 -11.23
C VAL A 127 -8.14 0.77 -12.35
N THR A 128 -8.09 1.38 -13.52
CA THR A 128 -8.78 0.88 -14.71
C THR A 128 -7.79 0.69 -15.84
N PHE A 129 -7.81 -0.48 -16.43
CA PHE A 129 -7.05 -0.79 -17.63
C PHE A 129 -8.03 -1.00 -18.78
N THR A 130 -7.76 -0.34 -19.89
CA THR A 130 -8.54 -0.47 -21.11
C THR A 130 -7.72 -1.20 -22.17
N TYR A 131 -8.40 -1.99 -22.99
CA TYR A 131 -7.75 -2.63 -24.11
C TYR A 131 -7.34 -1.60 -25.17
N GLU A 132 -6.04 -1.49 -25.43
CA GLU A 132 -5.46 -0.53 -26.39
C GLU A 132 -4.98 -1.22 -27.70
N GLY A 133 -5.46 -2.42 -27.95
CA GLY A 133 -5.09 -3.20 -29.13
C GLY A 133 -3.96 -4.21 -28.88
N GLN A 134 -3.73 -5.05 -29.88
CA GLN A 134 -2.78 -6.16 -29.78
C GLN A 134 -1.32 -5.74 -29.69
N GLN A 135 -1.05 -4.50 -30.08
CA GLN A 135 0.33 -3.96 -30.10
C GLN A 135 0.72 -3.35 -28.75
N THR A 136 -0.21 -3.27 -27.81
CA THR A 136 0.05 -2.78 -26.45
C THR A 136 -0.01 -3.93 -25.44
N PRO A 137 1.06 -4.76 -25.34
CA PRO A 137 1.04 -5.94 -24.47
C PRO A 137 1.17 -5.59 -23.00
N TRP A 138 1.54 -4.36 -22.67
CA TRP A 138 1.74 -3.85 -21.32
C TRP A 138 0.99 -2.56 -21.10
N GLN A 139 0.33 -2.49 -19.94
CA GLN A 139 -0.16 -1.23 -19.40
C GLN A 139 0.38 -1.07 -17.99
N ILE A 140 0.92 0.10 -17.67
CA ILE A 140 1.48 0.43 -16.38
C ILE A 140 0.76 1.65 -15.84
N VAL A 141 0.32 1.54 -14.59
CA VAL A 141 -0.25 2.65 -13.83
C VAL A 141 0.58 2.85 -12.58
N ASP A 142 1.05 4.06 -12.37
CA ASP A 142 1.72 4.45 -11.15
C ASP A 142 0.80 5.33 -10.30
N GLY A 143 0.84 5.12 -9.00
CA GLY A 143 0.07 5.89 -8.04
C GLY A 143 0.87 6.25 -6.80
N THR A 144 0.42 7.29 -6.11
CA THR A 144 0.96 7.67 -4.79
C THR A 144 -0.07 7.36 -3.72
N ASN A 145 0.36 6.68 -2.67
CA ASN A 145 -0.44 6.42 -1.49
C ASN A 145 0.24 7.01 -0.26
N THR A 146 -0.53 7.52 0.71
CA THR A 146 0.02 8.21 1.87
C THR A 146 -0.57 7.67 3.17
N ASN A 147 0.24 7.63 4.25
CA ASN A 147 -0.23 7.28 5.58
C ASN A 147 0.05 8.38 6.60
N LEU A 148 -0.77 8.41 7.64
CA LEU A 148 -0.55 9.23 8.84
C LEU A 148 0.32 8.45 9.83
N ARG A 149 1.20 9.17 10.51
CA ARG A 149 1.95 8.61 11.64
C ARG A 149 1.01 8.24 12.77
N THR A 150 1.36 7.21 13.52
CA THR A 150 0.75 6.95 14.82
C THR A 150 1.03 8.11 15.76
N THR A 151 0.07 8.43 16.63
CA THR A 151 0.21 9.49 17.62
C THR A 151 -0.29 9.03 18.98
N VAL A 152 0.42 9.42 20.04
CA VAL A 152 0.03 9.19 21.43
C VAL A 152 0.23 10.48 22.21
N ASP A 153 -0.84 10.99 22.83
CA ASP A 153 -0.75 12.15 23.70
C ASP A 153 -0.48 11.69 25.13
N ILE A 154 0.55 12.24 25.75
CA ILE A 154 0.99 11.91 27.09
C ILE A 154 0.84 13.14 27.98
N SER A 155 0.02 13.00 29.01
CA SER A 155 -0.21 14.02 30.05
C SER A 155 0.61 13.72 31.28
N LYS A 156 1.26 14.71 31.83
CA LYS A 156 1.80 14.70 33.20
C LYS A 156 0.98 15.64 34.06
N GLN A 157 0.16 15.08 34.94
CA GLN A 157 -0.83 15.85 35.70
C GLN A 157 -0.52 15.88 37.21
N ASP A 158 -0.91 16.98 37.84
CA ASP A 158 -0.99 17.10 39.29
C ASP A 158 -2.22 16.30 39.79
N ILE A 159 -1.99 15.33 40.66
CA ILE A 159 -3.02 14.45 41.19
C ILE A 159 -4.11 15.20 42.01
N THR A 160 -3.78 16.40 42.53
CA THR A 160 -4.68 17.14 43.38
C THR A 160 -5.72 17.95 42.61
N ASN A 161 -5.41 18.36 41.39
CA ASN A 161 -6.26 19.26 40.63
C ASN A 161 -6.45 18.87 39.16
N GLY A 162 -5.77 17.81 38.69
CA GLY A 162 -5.88 17.28 37.31
C GLY A 162 -5.28 18.19 36.23
N LYS A 163 -4.54 19.24 36.59
CA LYS A 163 -3.93 20.15 35.63
C LYS A 163 -2.57 19.60 35.20
N GLU A 164 -2.20 19.91 33.96
CA GLU A 164 -0.86 19.61 33.46
C GLU A 164 0.23 20.19 34.36
N LEU A 165 1.23 19.38 34.67
CA LEU A 165 2.31 19.68 35.60
C LEU A 165 3.64 19.85 34.83
N PRO A 166 4.08 21.11 34.59
CA PRO A 166 5.33 21.37 33.86
C PRO A 166 6.56 21.03 34.66
N GLY A 167 7.66 20.70 33.99
CA GLY A 167 8.99 20.59 34.56
C GLY A 167 9.50 19.16 34.79
N ALA A 168 8.64 18.14 34.70
CA ALA A 168 9.05 16.75 34.76
C ALA A 168 9.81 16.36 33.49
N LYS A 169 10.89 15.55 33.63
CA LYS A 169 11.55 14.94 32.49
C LYS A 169 11.04 13.54 32.31
N LEU A 170 10.59 13.26 31.10
CA LEU A 170 10.03 11.96 30.69
C LEU A 170 10.80 11.40 29.50
N GLU A 171 10.85 10.09 29.43
CA GLU A 171 11.46 9.34 28.33
C GLU A 171 10.56 8.16 27.93
N ILE A 172 10.46 7.92 26.62
CA ILE A 172 9.94 6.67 26.08
C ILE A 172 11.11 5.86 25.52
N ARG A 173 11.13 4.58 25.91
CA ARG A 173 12.11 3.61 25.41
C ARG A 173 11.39 2.43 24.79
N ALA A 174 11.98 1.89 23.73
CA ALA A 174 11.57 0.63 23.13
C ALA A 174 11.91 -0.56 24.05
N ALA A 175 11.38 -1.73 23.74
CA ALA A 175 11.57 -2.95 24.53
C ALA A 175 13.05 -3.38 24.64
N ASP A 176 13.89 -3.02 23.70
CA ASP A 176 15.35 -3.25 23.71
C ASP A 176 16.12 -2.21 24.54
N GLY A 177 15.43 -1.25 25.15
CA GLY A 177 16.01 -0.19 25.97
C GLY A 177 16.45 1.06 25.20
N ASN A 178 16.39 1.06 23.88
CA ASN A 178 16.75 2.22 23.08
C ASN A 178 15.80 3.39 23.37
N LEU A 179 16.37 4.60 23.49
CA LEU A 179 15.60 5.82 23.65
C LEU A 179 14.87 6.14 22.34
N VAL A 180 13.55 6.25 22.43
CA VAL A 180 12.70 6.70 21.30
C VAL A 180 12.58 8.22 21.33
N GLU A 181 12.19 8.78 22.47
CA GLU A 181 12.03 10.21 22.65
C GLU A 181 12.16 10.59 24.14
N GLY A 182 12.67 11.79 24.38
CA GLY A 182 12.74 12.39 25.72
C GLY A 182 12.32 13.85 25.68
N TRP A 183 11.49 14.29 26.66
CA TRP A 183 10.99 15.66 26.72
C TRP A 183 10.84 16.16 28.15
N THR A 184 10.57 17.45 28.27
CA THR A 184 10.15 18.08 29.53
C THR A 184 8.69 18.42 29.45
N SER A 185 7.90 17.99 30.45
CA SER A 185 6.46 18.28 30.50
C SER A 185 6.18 19.78 30.50
N THR A 186 5.07 20.16 29.90
CA THR A 186 4.62 21.54 29.75
C THR A 186 3.20 21.70 30.31
N LYS A 187 2.54 22.81 30.01
CA LYS A 187 1.14 23.05 30.37
C LYS A 187 0.13 22.38 29.45
N THR A 188 0.61 21.61 28.48
CA THR A 188 -0.19 20.84 27.52
C THR A 188 0.38 19.43 27.40
N PRO A 189 -0.44 18.43 27.03
CA PRO A 189 0.05 17.10 26.72
C PRO A 189 1.17 17.13 25.68
N HIS A 190 2.08 16.19 25.75
CA HIS A 190 3.11 15.97 24.75
C HIS A 190 2.68 14.89 23.78
N THR A 191 2.77 15.17 22.48
CA THR A 191 2.41 14.20 21.42
C THR A 191 3.65 13.47 20.93
N VAL A 192 3.73 12.18 21.21
CA VAL A 192 4.72 11.28 20.63
C VAL A 192 4.20 10.73 19.31
N ARG A 193 5.05 10.71 18.28
CA ARG A 193 4.67 10.27 16.93
C ARG A 193 5.53 9.12 16.46
N GLY A 194 4.96 8.24 15.63
CA GLY A 194 5.71 7.19 14.94
C GLY A 194 6.01 5.96 15.79
N LEU A 195 5.27 5.74 16.89
CA LEU A 195 5.35 4.48 17.62
C LEU A 195 4.76 3.35 16.77
N GLU A 196 5.47 2.24 16.66
CA GLU A 196 4.96 1.07 15.95
C GLU A 196 3.80 0.44 16.71
N LEU A 197 2.77 0.03 15.99
CA LEU A 197 1.65 -0.69 16.57
C LEU A 197 2.10 -2.06 17.10
N GLU A 198 1.42 -2.53 18.13
CA GLU A 198 1.66 -3.84 18.76
C GLU A 198 3.08 -4.02 19.36
N LYS A 199 3.85 -2.94 19.49
CA LYS A 199 5.15 -2.95 20.19
C LYS A 199 5.00 -2.43 21.61
N ALA A 200 5.76 -3.01 22.50
CA ALA A 200 5.84 -2.55 23.90
C ALA A 200 6.84 -1.39 24.01
N TYR A 201 6.43 -0.36 24.76
CA TYR A 201 7.26 0.79 25.11
C TYR A 201 7.18 1.03 26.61
N THR A 202 8.27 1.55 27.18
CA THR A 202 8.34 1.95 28.59
C THR A 202 8.39 3.48 28.68
N LEU A 203 7.40 4.07 29.35
CA LEU A 203 7.40 5.49 29.72
C LEU A 203 7.98 5.62 31.13
N THR A 204 9.00 6.47 31.30
CA THR A 204 9.68 6.70 32.57
C THR A 204 9.77 8.20 32.86
N GLU A 205 9.43 8.59 34.10
CA GLU A 205 9.78 9.88 34.62
C GLU A 205 11.21 9.83 35.21
N THR A 206 12.15 10.48 34.55
CA THR A 206 13.55 10.48 34.96
C THR A 206 13.87 11.59 35.96
N ARG A 207 13.00 12.62 36.05
CA ARG A 207 13.07 13.70 37.00
C ARG A 207 11.68 14.27 37.25
N ALA A 208 11.35 14.42 38.54
CA ALA A 208 10.13 15.13 38.94
C ALA A 208 10.23 16.66 38.64
N PRO A 209 9.10 17.36 38.58
CA PRO A 209 9.04 18.80 38.38
C PRO A 209 9.78 19.58 39.46
#